data_e2b04ef03fd0495038c48c9ecafc2f30
#
_entry.id   e2b04ef03fd0495038c48c9ecafc2f30
#
_cell.length_a   1.000
_cell.length_b   1.000
_cell.length_c   1.000
_cell.angle_alpha   90.00
_cell.angle_beta   90.00
_cell.angle_gamma   90.00
#
_symmetry.space_group_name_H-M   'P 1'
#
loop_
_entity.id
_entity.type
_entity.pdbx_description
1 polymer ?
#
loop_
_entity_poly.entity_id
_entity_poly.type
_entity_poly.pdbx_seq_one_letter_code
_entity_poly.pdbx_strand_id
1 'polypeptide(L)'
;MIKKNSFKYEELIDCGKGNLFGEGNAKLPLPPMLMFDRIIEIKKDAGKFKKGFIKAELDIKDNLWFFDCHFKNDPVMPGCLGLDAMWQLVGFYLGWIGEPGKGRALGVNSVKFTGEVLKKVKMTTYEINMKRILKKKGAVVGLANGILSTDGKIIYTAENLKVGLFKS
;
A
#
# COMPACT_ATOMS: atom_id res chain seq x y z
N MET A 1 19.83 -5.39 15.71
CA MET A 1 19.78 -4.39 14.60
C MET A 1 18.42 -3.73 14.58
N ILE A 2 18.36 -2.39 14.67
CA ILE A 2 17.10 -1.65 14.53
C ILE A 2 16.66 -1.80 13.07
N LYS A 3 15.49 -2.36 12.84
CA LYS A 3 14.95 -2.57 11.49
C LYS A 3 14.58 -1.22 10.90
N LYS A 4 14.97 -0.97 9.63
CA LYS A 4 14.63 0.26 8.92
C LYS A 4 13.11 0.48 8.91
N ASN A 5 12.66 1.68 9.25
CA ASN A 5 11.25 2.01 9.48
C ASN A 5 10.69 3.06 8.52
N SER A 6 11.46 3.46 7.50
CA SER A 6 11.04 4.35 6.42
C SER A 6 11.79 4.02 5.13
N PHE A 7 11.18 4.30 3.96
CA PHE A 7 11.75 3.96 2.65
C PHE A 7 11.49 5.10 1.67
N LYS A 8 12.55 5.50 0.95
CA LYS A 8 12.50 6.48 -0.13
C LYS A 8 12.11 5.81 -1.44
N TYR A 9 11.80 6.63 -2.45
CA TYR A 9 11.36 6.17 -3.77
C TYR A 9 12.29 5.14 -4.42
N GLU A 10 13.61 5.40 -4.39
CA GLU A 10 14.61 4.51 -4.98
C GLU A 10 14.59 3.12 -4.35
N GLU A 11 14.32 3.03 -3.06
CA GLU A 11 14.23 1.76 -2.33
C GLU A 11 12.92 1.01 -2.63
N LEU A 12 11.84 1.76 -2.93
CA LEU A 12 10.59 1.16 -3.41
C LEU A 12 10.79 0.58 -4.81
N ILE A 13 11.54 1.26 -5.67
CA ILE A 13 11.93 0.75 -6.99
C ILE A 13 12.79 -0.51 -6.84
N ASP A 14 13.73 -0.53 -5.91
CA ASP A 14 14.55 -1.73 -5.63
C ASP A 14 13.70 -2.89 -5.10
N CYS A 15 12.66 -2.60 -4.31
CA CYS A 15 11.66 -3.60 -3.94
C CYS A 15 10.95 -4.16 -5.18
N GLY A 16 10.53 -3.29 -6.09
CA GLY A 16 9.88 -3.68 -7.34
C GLY A 16 10.77 -4.56 -8.23
N LYS A 17 12.07 -4.27 -8.29
CA LYS A 17 13.07 -5.08 -8.99
C LYS A 17 13.36 -6.42 -8.29
N GLY A 18 12.97 -6.58 -7.03
CA GLY A 18 13.18 -7.78 -6.24
C GLY A 18 14.46 -7.79 -5.40
N ASN A 19 15.17 -6.65 -5.32
CA ASN A 19 16.43 -6.56 -4.59
C ASN A 19 16.22 -6.40 -3.08
N LEU A 20 15.12 -5.76 -2.64
CA LEU A 20 14.93 -5.38 -1.23
C LEU A 20 14.67 -6.60 -0.32
N PHE A 21 13.82 -7.52 -0.73
CA PHE A 21 13.45 -8.70 0.06
C PHE A 21 14.02 -10.01 -0.50
N GLY A 22 14.75 -9.93 -1.60
CA GLY A 22 15.37 -11.07 -2.27
C GLY A 22 14.45 -11.79 -3.26
N GLU A 23 15.06 -12.68 -4.05
CA GLU A 23 14.35 -13.43 -5.09
C GLU A 23 13.24 -14.31 -4.51
N GLY A 24 12.10 -14.40 -5.22
CA GLY A 24 10.96 -15.21 -4.82
C GLY A 24 10.09 -14.61 -3.70
N ASN A 25 10.46 -13.45 -3.16
CA ASN A 25 9.73 -12.77 -2.09
C ASN A 25 8.84 -11.64 -2.60
N ALA A 26 8.19 -10.93 -1.67
CA ALA A 26 7.29 -9.84 -1.97
C ALA A 26 7.98 -8.76 -2.81
N LYS A 27 7.28 -8.27 -3.83
CA LYS A 27 7.69 -7.14 -4.67
C LYS A 27 6.58 -6.12 -4.73
N LEU A 28 6.95 -4.85 -4.80
CA LEU A 28 6.04 -3.80 -5.23
C LEU A 28 5.88 -3.84 -6.75
N PRO A 29 4.77 -3.37 -7.32
CA PRO A 29 4.74 -3.08 -8.75
C PRO A 29 5.70 -1.94 -9.06
N LEU A 30 6.22 -1.91 -10.28
CA LEU A 30 6.97 -0.77 -10.80
C LEU A 30 6.02 0.30 -11.35
N PRO A 31 6.46 1.55 -11.52
CA PRO A 31 5.68 2.57 -12.21
C PRO A 31 5.21 2.09 -13.60
N PRO A 32 4.00 2.45 -14.03
CA PRO A 32 3.09 3.41 -13.40
C PRO A 32 2.18 2.87 -12.30
N MET A 33 2.23 1.58 -11.98
CA MET A 33 1.36 0.94 -10.98
C MET A 33 1.81 1.11 -9.51
N LEU A 34 3.02 1.56 -9.24
CA LEU A 34 3.44 1.95 -7.90
C LEU A 34 2.68 3.19 -7.47
N MET A 35 1.87 3.09 -6.40
CA MET A 35 0.88 4.10 -6.02
C MET A 35 1.28 4.93 -4.80
N PHE A 36 2.55 4.98 -4.46
CA PHE A 36 3.11 5.88 -3.44
C PHE A 36 4.59 6.17 -3.73
N ASP A 37 5.05 7.33 -3.27
CA ASP A 37 6.42 7.81 -3.51
C ASP A 37 7.37 7.44 -2.35
N ARG A 38 6.82 7.21 -1.16
CA ARG A 38 7.61 6.91 0.04
C ARG A 38 6.79 6.23 1.13
N ILE A 39 7.44 5.43 1.93
CA ILE A 39 6.93 4.94 3.21
C ILE A 39 7.59 5.78 4.29
N ILE A 40 6.79 6.56 5.02
CA ILE A 40 7.30 7.47 6.06
C ILE A 40 7.41 6.81 7.43
N GLU A 41 6.61 5.76 7.64
CA GLU A 41 6.65 5.01 8.90
C GLU A 41 6.20 3.57 8.68
N ILE A 42 6.93 2.62 9.26
CA ILE A 42 6.51 1.23 9.39
C ILE A 42 6.95 0.69 10.74
N LYS A 43 6.03 0.12 11.48
CA LYS A 43 6.26 -0.39 12.84
C LYS A 43 5.58 -1.72 13.05
N LYS A 44 6.29 -2.64 13.71
CA LYS A 44 5.73 -3.86 14.29
C LYS A 44 5.06 -3.51 15.62
N ASP A 45 4.00 -4.22 15.96
CA ASP A 45 3.29 -4.08 17.25
C ASP A 45 2.70 -2.67 17.51
N ALA A 46 2.45 -1.89 16.45
CA ALA A 46 1.84 -0.57 16.46
C ALA A 46 0.49 -0.56 15.74
N GLY A 47 -0.11 0.64 15.61
CA GLY A 47 -1.39 0.86 14.96
C GLY A 47 -2.58 0.50 15.84
N LYS A 48 -3.79 0.66 15.29
CA LYS A 48 -5.06 0.52 16.01
C LYS A 48 -5.22 -0.83 16.73
N PHE A 49 -4.69 -1.90 16.13
CA PHE A 49 -4.82 -3.26 16.65
C PHE A 49 -3.54 -3.76 17.33
N LYS A 50 -2.50 -2.94 17.42
CA LYS A 50 -1.17 -3.31 17.94
C LYS A 50 -0.56 -4.56 17.29
N LYS A 51 -0.81 -4.72 15.98
CA LYS A 51 -0.36 -5.87 15.17
C LYS A 51 0.50 -5.46 13.99
N GLY A 52 0.72 -4.16 13.82
CA GLY A 52 1.52 -3.56 12.78
C GLY A 52 0.87 -2.33 12.17
N PHE A 53 1.71 -1.42 11.74
CA PHE A 53 1.32 -0.15 11.13
C PHE A 53 2.27 0.21 10.00
N ILE A 54 1.74 0.74 8.92
CA ILE A 54 2.52 1.32 7.82
C ILE A 54 1.82 2.56 7.30
N LYS A 55 2.60 3.62 7.08
CA LYS A 55 2.15 4.89 6.54
C LYS A 55 2.98 5.29 5.34
N ALA A 56 2.31 5.66 4.25
CA ALA A 56 2.93 6.03 3.00
C ALA A 56 2.29 7.29 2.41
N GLU A 57 2.98 7.93 1.49
CA GLU A 57 2.55 9.16 0.84
C GLU A 57 2.75 9.09 -0.67
N LEU A 58 1.81 9.68 -1.41
CA LEU A 58 1.90 9.95 -2.84
C LEU A 58 1.75 11.46 -3.07
N ASP A 59 2.76 12.08 -3.69
CA ASP A 59 2.66 13.47 -4.13
C ASP A 59 1.76 13.55 -5.37
N ILE A 60 0.74 14.37 -5.31
CA ILE A 60 -0.17 14.55 -6.43
C ILE A 60 0.42 15.62 -7.36
N LYS A 61 0.80 15.19 -8.55
CA LYS A 61 1.35 16.04 -9.62
C LYS A 61 0.38 16.07 -10.80
N ASP A 62 0.30 17.18 -11.49
CA ASP A 62 -0.62 17.37 -12.61
C ASP A 62 -0.42 16.39 -13.76
N ASN A 63 0.81 15.86 -13.90
CA ASN A 63 1.21 14.90 -14.94
C ASN A 63 1.10 13.44 -14.55
N LEU A 64 0.42 13.11 -13.45
CA LEU A 64 0.14 11.71 -13.13
C LEU A 64 -0.76 11.11 -14.21
N TRP A 65 -0.34 9.97 -14.73
CA TRP A 65 -0.89 9.32 -15.92
C TRP A 65 -2.42 9.13 -15.90
N PHE A 66 -3.00 8.87 -14.75
CA PHE A 66 -4.43 8.62 -14.63
C PHE A 66 -5.28 9.88 -14.84
N PHE A 67 -4.73 11.08 -14.64
CA PHE A 67 -5.44 12.33 -14.90
C PHE A 67 -5.69 12.60 -16.39
N ASP A 68 -4.90 12.00 -17.28
CA ASP A 68 -5.06 12.16 -18.72
C ASP A 68 -6.20 11.32 -19.29
N CYS A 69 -6.61 10.27 -18.58
CA CYS A 69 -7.61 9.31 -19.06
C CYS A 69 -8.82 9.13 -18.14
N HIS A 70 -8.78 9.62 -16.93
CA HIS A 70 -9.84 9.40 -15.96
C HIS A 70 -10.29 10.71 -15.28
N PHE A 71 -11.19 11.48 -15.86
CA PHE A 71 -11.84 11.36 -17.17
C PHE A 71 -11.45 12.56 -18.05
N LYS A 72 -11.77 12.50 -19.36
CA LYS A 72 -11.56 13.64 -20.26
C LYS A 72 -12.37 14.84 -19.78
N ASN A 73 -11.69 15.97 -19.54
CA ASN A 73 -12.24 17.22 -19.01
C ASN A 73 -12.76 17.14 -17.55
N ASP A 74 -12.53 16.02 -16.86
CA ASP A 74 -12.90 15.81 -15.46
C ASP A 74 -11.86 14.92 -14.77
N PRO A 75 -10.62 15.43 -14.56
CA PRO A 75 -9.52 14.63 -14.05
C PRO A 75 -9.70 14.33 -12.56
N VAL A 76 -9.77 13.05 -12.24
CA VAL A 76 -9.85 12.52 -10.88
C VAL A 76 -9.05 11.22 -10.78
N MET A 77 -8.36 11.00 -9.67
CA MET A 77 -7.67 9.74 -9.43
C MET A 77 -8.68 8.60 -9.32
N PRO A 78 -8.52 7.50 -10.10
CA PRO A 78 -9.36 6.33 -9.95
C PRO A 78 -9.33 5.78 -8.52
N GLY A 79 -10.49 5.58 -7.90
CA GLY A 79 -10.57 5.04 -6.53
C GLY A 79 -9.93 3.66 -6.39
N CYS A 80 -9.98 2.84 -7.46
CA CYS A 80 -9.33 1.53 -7.51
C CYS A 80 -7.81 1.60 -7.35
N LEU A 81 -7.16 2.69 -7.77
CA LEU A 81 -5.71 2.86 -7.58
C LEU A 81 -5.35 3.15 -6.12
N GLY A 82 -6.19 3.91 -5.41
CA GLY A 82 -6.04 4.10 -3.97
C GLY A 82 -6.24 2.81 -3.18
N LEU A 83 -7.19 1.97 -3.60
CA LEU A 83 -7.37 0.64 -3.03
C LEU A 83 -6.16 -0.26 -3.31
N ASP A 84 -5.64 -0.25 -4.54
CA ASP A 84 -4.47 -1.05 -4.90
C ASP A 84 -3.24 -0.63 -4.10
N ALA A 85 -3.04 0.68 -3.86
CA ALA A 85 -1.99 1.17 -2.97
C ALA A 85 -2.06 0.54 -1.57
N MET A 86 -3.26 0.38 -1.03
CA MET A 86 -3.45 -0.25 0.29
C MET A 86 -3.04 -1.73 0.27
N TRP A 87 -3.37 -2.49 -0.78
CA TRP A 87 -2.91 -3.87 -0.95
C TRP A 87 -1.39 -3.94 -1.13
N GLN A 88 -0.80 -3.03 -1.90
CA GLN A 88 0.66 -2.93 -2.08
C GLN A 88 1.36 -2.76 -0.72
N LEU A 89 0.83 -1.88 0.14
CA LEU A 89 1.37 -1.62 1.48
C LEU A 89 1.22 -2.82 2.42
N VAL A 90 0.11 -3.55 2.38
CA VAL A 90 -0.04 -4.80 3.14
C VAL A 90 1.00 -5.84 2.69
N GLY A 91 1.18 -6.02 1.38
CA GLY A 91 2.20 -6.90 0.83
C GLY A 91 3.63 -6.51 1.21
N PHE A 92 3.93 -5.22 1.13
CA PHE A 92 5.22 -4.68 1.58
C PHE A 92 5.46 -4.94 3.07
N TYR A 93 4.45 -4.71 3.92
CA TYR A 93 4.54 -4.99 5.35
C TYR A 93 4.90 -6.45 5.64
N LEU A 94 4.23 -7.40 4.97
CA LEU A 94 4.52 -8.83 5.12
C LEU A 94 5.96 -9.17 4.73
N GLY A 95 6.46 -8.63 3.62
CA GLY A 95 7.88 -8.78 3.22
C GLY A 95 8.82 -8.13 4.23
N TRP A 96 8.48 -6.95 4.73
CA TRP A 96 9.28 -6.23 5.70
C TRP A 96 9.40 -6.97 7.04
N ILE A 97 8.37 -7.65 7.52
CA ILE A 97 8.49 -8.49 8.72
C ILE A 97 9.24 -9.81 8.48
N GLY A 98 9.61 -10.10 7.23
CA GLY A 98 10.43 -11.27 6.85
C GLY A 98 9.63 -12.48 6.39
N GLU A 99 8.35 -12.32 6.06
CA GLU A 99 7.56 -13.43 5.54
C GLU A 99 7.92 -13.67 4.07
N PRO A 100 8.21 -14.92 3.70
CA PRO A 100 8.62 -15.27 2.35
C PRO A 100 7.43 -15.49 1.41
N GLY A 101 7.68 -15.35 0.10
CA GLY A 101 6.74 -15.70 -0.95
C GLY A 101 6.29 -14.54 -1.82
N LYS A 102 5.66 -14.85 -2.94
CA LYS A 102 5.15 -13.88 -3.93
C LYS A 102 3.80 -13.34 -3.49
N GLY A 103 3.64 -12.02 -3.54
CA GLY A 103 2.42 -11.32 -3.11
C GLY A 103 1.26 -11.43 -4.10
N ARG A 104 0.06 -11.63 -3.56
CA ARG A 104 -1.22 -11.53 -4.32
C ARG A 104 -2.29 -10.88 -3.46
N ALA A 105 -3.01 -9.93 -4.04
CA ALA A 105 -4.25 -9.42 -3.44
C ALA A 105 -5.31 -10.51 -3.47
N LEU A 106 -5.98 -10.74 -2.35
CA LEU A 106 -6.98 -11.80 -2.19
C LEU A 106 -8.39 -11.27 -2.03
N GLY A 107 -8.54 -9.99 -1.69
CA GLY A 107 -9.84 -9.37 -1.54
C GLY A 107 -9.87 -8.28 -0.48
N VAL A 108 -11.06 -7.76 -0.28
CA VAL A 108 -11.43 -6.75 0.71
C VAL A 108 -12.91 -6.97 1.05
N ASN A 109 -13.31 -6.71 2.29
CA ASN A 109 -14.72 -6.89 2.65
C ASN A 109 -15.57 -5.67 2.28
N SER A 110 -15.03 -4.47 2.50
CA SER A 110 -15.76 -3.23 2.28
C SER A 110 -14.79 -2.13 1.90
N VAL A 111 -15.17 -1.34 0.90
CA VAL A 111 -14.47 -0.09 0.53
C VAL A 111 -15.50 1.00 0.45
N LYS A 112 -15.19 2.16 1.00
CA LYS A 112 -16.00 3.38 0.88
C LYS A 112 -15.15 4.50 0.31
N PHE A 113 -15.65 5.13 -0.75
CA PHE A 113 -15.09 6.32 -1.35
C PHE A 113 -16.00 7.49 -0.99
N THR A 114 -15.57 8.32 -0.04
CA THR A 114 -16.35 9.45 0.49
C THR A 114 -15.82 10.80 0.06
N GLY A 115 -14.83 10.81 -0.82
CA GLY A 115 -14.22 11.99 -1.41
C GLY A 115 -13.38 11.61 -2.62
N GLU A 116 -12.77 12.62 -3.24
CA GLU A 116 -12.04 12.52 -4.49
C GLU A 116 -10.61 13.06 -4.34
N VAL A 117 -9.68 12.48 -5.11
CA VAL A 117 -8.32 13.02 -5.27
C VAL A 117 -8.26 13.76 -6.60
N LEU A 118 -8.36 15.09 -6.53
CA LEU A 118 -8.29 15.99 -7.68
C LEU A 118 -6.89 16.54 -7.87
N LYS A 119 -6.58 17.10 -9.05
CA LYS A 119 -5.27 17.74 -9.33
C LYS A 119 -4.84 18.81 -8.32
N LYS A 120 -5.80 19.51 -7.71
CA LYS A 120 -5.53 20.53 -6.67
C LYS A 120 -5.04 19.99 -5.33
N VAL A 121 -5.20 18.70 -5.07
CA VAL A 121 -4.65 18.04 -3.88
C VAL A 121 -3.12 18.00 -4.03
N LYS A 122 -2.40 18.30 -2.95
CA LYS A 122 -0.92 18.26 -2.98
C LYS A 122 -0.37 16.87 -2.72
N MET A 123 -1.02 16.14 -1.82
CA MET A 123 -0.53 14.86 -1.36
C MET A 123 -1.67 13.99 -0.83
N THR A 124 -1.58 12.70 -1.07
CA THR A 124 -2.39 11.69 -0.37
C THR A 124 -1.55 10.94 0.64
N THR A 125 -2.16 10.56 1.74
CA THR A 125 -1.55 9.75 2.79
C THR A 125 -2.33 8.45 2.95
N TYR A 126 -1.62 7.33 2.96
CA TYR A 126 -2.17 6.00 3.23
C TYR A 126 -1.76 5.55 4.62
N GLU A 127 -2.69 5.02 5.39
CA GLU A 127 -2.41 4.38 6.69
C GLU A 127 -3.02 2.99 6.71
N ILE A 128 -2.19 1.99 6.97
CA ILE A 128 -2.61 0.60 7.08
C ILE A 128 -2.40 0.12 8.50
N ASN A 129 -3.44 -0.41 9.10
CA ASN A 129 -3.44 -1.02 10.41
C ASN A 129 -3.61 -2.53 10.27
N MET A 130 -2.56 -3.29 10.54
CA MET A 130 -2.61 -4.75 10.50
C MET A 130 -3.50 -5.28 11.62
N LYS A 131 -4.43 -6.16 11.26
CA LYS A 131 -5.36 -6.81 12.20
C LYS A 131 -4.89 -8.20 12.59
N ARG A 132 -4.40 -8.95 11.60
CA ARG A 132 -4.05 -10.34 11.79
C ARG A 132 -3.08 -10.83 10.73
N ILE A 133 -2.18 -11.70 11.10
CA ILE A 133 -1.30 -12.43 10.19
C ILE A 133 -1.53 -13.92 10.44
N LEU A 134 -1.95 -14.61 9.40
CA LEU A 134 -2.27 -16.04 9.41
C LEU A 134 -1.18 -16.79 8.65
N LYS A 135 -0.52 -17.71 9.32
CA LYS A 135 0.51 -18.55 8.70
C LYS A 135 -0.06 -19.94 8.45
N LYS A 136 0.06 -20.39 7.22
CA LYS A 136 -0.28 -21.76 6.78
C LYS A 136 0.92 -22.35 6.05
N LYS A 137 0.94 -23.67 5.87
CA LYS A 137 1.98 -24.35 5.08
C LYS A 137 2.00 -23.74 3.66
N GLY A 138 3.13 -23.13 3.29
CA GLY A 138 3.34 -22.53 1.97
C GLY A 138 2.69 -21.13 1.75
N ALA A 139 1.98 -20.58 2.72
CA ALA A 139 1.34 -19.28 2.57
C ALA A 139 1.27 -18.48 3.87
N VAL A 140 1.35 -17.16 3.74
CA VAL A 140 1.08 -16.21 4.83
C VAL A 140 0.04 -15.21 4.34
N VAL A 141 -1.01 -14.98 5.11
CA VAL A 141 -2.08 -14.04 4.78
C VAL A 141 -2.14 -12.92 5.82
N GLY A 142 -1.99 -11.69 5.35
CA GLY A 142 -2.21 -10.48 6.15
C GLY A 142 -3.64 -9.97 5.97
N LEU A 143 -4.29 -9.63 7.09
CA LEU A 143 -5.52 -8.86 7.14
C LEU A 143 -5.23 -7.48 7.72
N ALA A 144 -5.79 -6.45 7.11
CA ALA A 144 -5.60 -5.07 7.55
C ALA A 144 -6.83 -4.21 7.27
N ASN A 145 -6.93 -3.08 7.97
CA ASN A 145 -7.78 -1.97 7.58
C ASN A 145 -6.90 -0.84 7.02
N GLY A 146 -7.41 -0.14 6.03
CA GLY A 146 -6.72 0.96 5.38
C GLY A 146 -7.55 2.23 5.32
N ILE A 147 -6.88 3.35 5.35
CA ILE A 147 -7.47 4.66 5.06
C ILE A 147 -6.58 5.43 4.09
N LEU A 148 -7.20 6.26 3.26
CA LEU A 148 -6.54 7.27 2.46
C LEU A 148 -7.10 8.63 2.86
N SER A 149 -6.18 9.56 3.13
CA SER A 149 -6.50 10.93 3.50
C SER A 149 -5.88 11.92 2.54
N THR A 150 -6.56 13.05 2.33
CA THR A 150 -6.03 14.24 1.65
C THR A 150 -6.18 15.43 2.57
N ASP A 151 -5.13 16.22 2.73
CA ASP A 151 -5.13 17.42 3.57
C ASP A 151 -5.73 17.17 4.97
N GLY A 152 -5.41 16.01 5.57
CA GLY A 152 -5.88 15.60 6.90
C GLY A 152 -7.31 15.05 6.94
N LYS A 153 -8.04 15.04 5.83
CA LYS A 153 -9.40 14.49 5.74
C LYS A 153 -9.38 13.08 5.17
N ILE A 154 -9.98 12.13 5.88
CA ILE A 154 -10.17 10.76 5.38
C ILE A 154 -11.20 10.79 4.25
N ILE A 155 -10.84 10.20 3.10
CA ILE A 155 -11.71 10.12 1.92
C ILE A 155 -11.92 8.68 1.44
N TYR A 156 -11.01 7.75 1.73
CA TYR A 156 -11.24 6.32 1.46
C TYR A 156 -11.05 5.52 2.74
N THR A 157 -11.88 4.52 2.91
CA THR A 157 -11.73 3.50 3.97
C THR A 157 -11.86 2.12 3.37
N ALA A 158 -11.04 1.19 3.82
CA ALA A 158 -11.10 -0.20 3.43
C ALA A 158 -11.03 -1.10 4.67
N GLU A 159 -11.92 -2.08 4.74
CA GLU A 159 -11.99 -3.03 5.84
C GLU A 159 -11.61 -4.43 5.37
N ASN A 160 -10.78 -5.09 6.15
CA ASN A 160 -10.32 -6.45 5.90
C ASN A 160 -9.67 -6.62 4.51
N LEU A 161 -8.75 -5.71 4.17
CA LEU A 161 -7.82 -5.92 3.08
C LEU A 161 -7.09 -7.24 3.31
N LYS A 162 -7.06 -8.11 2.30
CA LYS A 162 -6.40 -9.42 2.36
C LYS A 162 -5.31 -9.50 1.31
N VAL A 163 -4.09 -9.80 1.75
CA VAL A 163 -2.94 -10.07 0.87
C VAL A 163 -2.29 -11.37 1.33
N GLY A 164 -2.00 -12.26 0.40
CA GLY A 164 -1.25 -13.48 0.64
C GLY A 164 0.16 -13.42 0.06
N LEU A 165 1.14 -13.96 0.78
CA LEU A 165 2.45 -14.33 0.23
C LEU A 165 2.48 -15.85 0.06
N PHE A 166 2.81 -16.31 -1.13
CA PHE A 166 2.82 -17.72 -1.50
C PHE A 166 4.23 -18.16 -1.87
N LYS A 167 4.71 -19.24 -1.24
CA LYS A 167 5.94 -19.90 -1.65
C LYS A 167 5.69 -20.66 -2.95
N SER A 168 6.54 -20.45 -3.93
CA SER A 168 6.60 -21.25 -5.16
C SER A 168 7.25 -22.58 -4.90
#